data_cbc09e871398d81fe528c89ce69c3e74
#
_entry.id   cbc09e871398d81fe528c89ce69c3e74
#
_cell.length_a   1.000
_cell.length_b   1.000
_cell.length_c   1.000
_cell.angle_alpha   90.00
_cell.angle_beta   90.00
_cell.angle_gamma   90.00
#
_symmetry.space_group_name_H-M   'P 1'
#
loop_
_entity.id
_entity.type
_entity.pdbx_description
1 polymer ?
#
loop_
_entity_poly.entity_id
_entity_poly.type
_entity_poly.pdbx_seq_one_letter_code
_entity_poly.pdbx_strand_id
1 'polypeptide(L)'
;MKYRIISMDFDGTLLTSNKKVSEENEKTLLDYKSNGYLIVGITARNFSSVNDVCDINIFDYLILNNGSYIYDVKNKNKLWTYWKWRYS
;
A
#
# COMPACT_ATOMS: atom_id res chain seq x y z
N MET A 1 10.51 20.29 -7.57
CA MET A 1 9.79 19.69 -6.43
C MET A 1 10.27 18.28 -6.18
N LYS A 2 10.56 17.96 -4.96
CA LYS A 2 11.00 16.61 -4.62
C LYS A 2 9.83 15.81 -4.07
N TYR A 3 9.67 14.59 -4.58
CA TYR A 3 8.69 13.66 -4.03
C TYR A 3 9.34 12.86 -2.93
N ARG A 4 8.60 12.66 -1.85
CA ARG A 4 9.03 11.81 -0.76
C ARG A 4 8.09 10.62 -0.69
N ILE A 5 8.65 9.45 -0.80
CA ILE A 5 7.88 8.21 -0.86
C ILE A 5 8.35 7.29 0.25
N ILE A 6 7.39 6.76 0.99
CA ILE A 6 7.65 5.70 1.96
C ILE A 6 6.95 4.45 1.47
N SER A 7 7.71 3.39 1.26
CA SER A 7 7.13 2.11 0.88
C SER A 7 7.33 1.12 2.02
N MET A 8 6.32 0.32 2.28
CA MET A 8 6.33 -0.61 3.40
C MET A 8 5.73 -1.95 3.01
N ASP A 9 6.38 -3.01 3.48
CA ASP A 9 5.89 -4.35 3.31
C ASP A 9 4.88 -4.65 4.43
N PHE A 10 3.74 -5.24 4.06
CA PHE A 10 2.66 -5.51 5.02
C PHE A 10 3.02 -6.57 6.04
N ASP A 11 3.33 -7.77 5.58
CA ASP A 11 3.36 -8.92 6.47
C ASP A 11 4.56 -8.97 7.39
N GLY A 12 5.65 -8.39 7.02
CA GLY A 12 6.84 -8.40 7.86
C GLY A 12 7.05 -7.14 8.68
N THR A 13 6.30 -6.08 8.37
CA THR A 13 6.60 -4.75 8.92
C THR A 13 5.40 -4.09 9.58
N LEU A 14 4.27 -4.05 8.89
CA LEU A 14 3.10 -3.31 9.35
C LEU A 14 2.16 -4.12 10.23
N LEU A 15 1.95 -5.39 9.89
CA LEU A 15 0.93 -6.17 10.57
C LEU A 15 1.42 -6.70 11.90
N THR A 16 0.55 -6.61 12.89
CA THR A 16 0.78 -7.19 14.22
C THR A 16 0.61 -8.70 14.14
N SER A 17 0.85 -9.39 15.27
CA SER A 17 0.61 -10.83 15.39
C SER A 17 -0.85 -11.19 15.09
N ASN A 18 -1.76 -10.26 15.20
CA ASN A 18 -3.18 -10.46 14.85
C ASN A 18 -3.47 -10.20 13.38
N LYS A 19 -2.43 -9.99 12.58
CA LYS A 19 -2.56 -9.71 11.15
C LYS A 19 -3.34 -8.44 10.85
N LYS A 20 -3.17 -7.44 11.70
CA LYS A 20 -3.77 -6.12 11.50
C LYS A 20 -2.73 -5.03 11.72
N VAL A 21 -2.92 -3.90 11.06
CA VAL A 21 -2.06 -2.74 11.28
C VAL A 21 -2.34 -2.18 12.67
N SER A 22 -1.30 -1.96 13.46
CA SER A 22 -1.47 -1.42 14.80
C SER A 22 -1.85 0.06 14.74
N GLU A 23 -2.52 0.55 15.80
CA GLU A 23 -2.88 1.96 15.88
C GLU A 23 -1.65 2.85 15.85
N GLU A 24 -0.56 2.40 16.47
CA GLU A 24 0.70 3.14 16.48
C GLU A 24 1.27 3.28 15.07
N ASN A 25 1.29 2.19 14.31
CA ASN A 25 1.78 2.22 12.93
C ASN A 25 0.89 3.08 12.06
N GLU A 26 -0.42 2.96 12.23
CA GLU A 26 -1.37 3.77 11.47
C GLU A 26 -1.16 5.25 11.73
N LYS A 27 -1.00 5.62 12.99
CA LYS A 27 -0.77 7.00 13.38
C LYS A 27 0.52 7.54 12.79
N THR A 28 1.58 6.75 12.81
CA THR A 28 2.86 7.12 12.24
C THR A 28 2.75 7.37 10.74
N LEU A 29 2.04 6.49 10.03
CA LEU A 29 1.84 6.65 8.59
C LEU A 29 1.04 7.90 8.25
N LEU A 30 -0.01 8.17 9.02
CA LEU A 30 -0.83 9.37 8.81
C LEU A 30 -0.02 10.64 9.06
N ASP A 31 0.90 10.60 10.02
CA ASP A 31 1.78 11.72 10.29
C ASP A 31 2.71 12.00 9.11
N TYR A 32 3.31 10.96 8.54
CA TYR A 32 4.12 11.12 7.33
C TYR A 32 3.30 11.67 6.18
N LYS A 33 2.10 11.17 6.03
CA LYS A 33 1.21 11.61 4.95
C LYS A 33 0.88 13.09 5.09
N SER A 34 0.63 13.55 6.31
CA SER A 34 0.33 14.96 6.55
C SER A 34 1.54 15.86 6.29
N ASN A 35 2.74 15.30 6.27
CA ASN A 35 3.97 16.01 5.96
C ASN A 35 4.36 15.89 4.48
N GLY A 36 3.46 15.46 3.62
CA GLY A 36 3.67 15.46 2.18
C GLY A 36 4.29 14.20 1.62
N TYR A 37 4.40 13.14 2.41
CA TYR A 37 4.91 11.86 1.92
C TYR A 37 3.82 11.08 1.19
N LEU A 38 4.22 10.39 0.14
CA LEU A 38 3.36 9.40 -0.50
C LEU A 38 3.61 8.06 0.19
N ILE A 39 2.55 7.40 0.57
CA ILE A 39 2.62 6.12 1.29
C ILE A 39 2.26 5.00 0.34
N VAL A 40 3.17 4.04 0.18
CA VAL A 40 2.97 2.91 -0.72
C VAL A 40 3.04 1.62 0.08
N GLY A 41 2.00 0.81 0.01
CA GLY A 41 1.99 -0.51 0.63
C GLY A 41 2.35 -1.56 -0.39
N ILE A 42 3.22 -2.49 -0.02
CA ILE A 42 3.69 -3.57 -0.89
C ILE A 42 3.33 -4.90 -0.25
N THR A 43 2.69 -5.78 -1.00
CA THR A 43 2.26 -7.06 -0.44
C THR A 43 2.06 -8.12 -1.51
N ALA A 44 2.17 -9.38 -1.11
CA ALA A 44 1.78 -10.51 -1.94
C ALA A 44 0.26 -10.68 -1.96
N ARG A 45 -0.45 -10.03 -1.04
CA ARG A 45 -1.91 -10.15 -0.92
C ARG A 45 -2.64 -9.51 -2.09
N ASN A 46 -3.86 -9.97 -2.33
CA ASN A 46 -4.75 -9.30 -3.27
C ASN A 46 -5.49 -8.15 -2.56
N PHE A 47 -6.22 -7.36 -3.33
CA PHE A 47 -6.91 -6.19 -2.82
C PHE A 47 -7.87 -6.51 -1.68
N SER A 48 -8.67 -7.55 -1.85
CA SER A 48 -9.67 -7.94 -0.85
C SER A 48 -9.01 -8.28 0.49
N SER A 49 -7.90 -9.01 0.44
CA SER A 49 -7.17 -9.41 1.64
C SER A 49 -6.58 -8.21 2.37
N VAL A 50 -6.05 -7.23 1.64
CA VAL A 50 -5.53 -6.01 2.26
C VAL A 50 -6.65 -5.21 2.92
N ASN A 51 -7.77 -5.09 2.23
CA ASN A 51 -8.90 -4.35 2.74
C ASN A 51 -9.46 -4.95 4.05
N ASP A 52 -9.27 -6.25 4.24
CA ASP A 52 -9.71 -6.92 5.46
C ASP A 52 -8.82 -6.64 6.67
N VAL A 53 -7.56 -6.24 6.45
CA VAL A 53 -6.60 -6.10 7.56
C VAL A 53 -6.26 -4.66 7.90
N CYS A 54 -6.64 -3.70 7.06
CA CYS A 54 -6.37 -2.30 7.37
C CYS A 54 -7.29 -1.37 6.61
N ASP A 55 -7.28 -0.10 7.02
CA ASP A 55 -7.95 0.96 6.26
C ASP A 55 -7.02 1.37 5.12
N ILE A 56 -7.38 1.00 3.89
CA ILE A 56 -6.53 1.26 2.73
C ILE A 56 -6.36 2.75 2.43
N ASN A 57 -7.22 3.61 3.00
CA ASN A 57 -7.13 5.05 2.77
C ASN A 57 -5.88 5.68 3.38
N ILE A 58 -5.14 4.94 4.19
CA ILE A 58 -3.84 5.36 4.69
C ILE A 58 -2.84 5.46 3.54
N PHE A 59 -3.00 4.62 2.53
CA PHE A 59 -2.05 4.51 1.43
C PHE A 59 -2.47 5.35 0.23
N ASP A 60 -1.48 5.86 -0.48
CA ASP A 60 -1.71 6.52 -1.76
C ASP A 60 -1.74 5.50 -2.89
N TYR A 61 -0.87 4.49 -2.79
CA TYR A 61 -0.79 3.40 -3.76
C TYR A 61 -0.60 2.08 -3.05
N LEU A 62 -1.09 1.02 -3.68
CA LEU A 62 -0.86 -0.35 -3.21
C LEU A 62 -0.25 -1.15 -4.35
N ILE A 63 0.83 -1.85 -4.05
CA ILE A 63 1.45 -2.79 -4.98
C ILE A 63 1.07 -4.18 -4.49
N LEU A 64 0.23 -4.84 -5.24
CA LEU A 64 -0.42 -6.08 -4.83
C LEU A 64 0.05 -7.28 -5.65
N ASN A 65 -0.28 -8.47 -5.18
CA ASN A 65 0.00 -9.72 -5.90
C ASN A 65 1.48 -9.82 -6.31
N ASN A 66 2.40 -9.57 -5.38
CA ASN A 66 3.84 -9.62 -5.64
C ASN A 66 4.29 -8.69 -6.76
N GLY A 67 3.67 -7.54 -6.85
CA GLY A 67 4.09 -6.51 -7.81
C GLY A 67 3.40 -6.57 -9.16
N SER A 68 2.46 -7.49 -9.35
CA SER A 68 1.78 -7.60 -10.64
C SER A 68 0.58 -6.67 -10.79
N TYR A 69 0.28 -5.89 -9.74
CA TYR A 69 -0.93 -5.07 -9.73
C TYR A 69 -0.66 -3.81 -8.92
N ILE A 70 -0.85 -2.66 -9.53
CA ILE A 70 -0.70 -1.37 -8.85
C ILE A 70 -2.07 -0.69 -8.79
N TYR A 71 -2.49 -0.35 -7.58
CA TYR A 71 -3.78 0.26 -7.33
C TYR A 71 -3.61 1.69 -6.82
N ASP A 72 -4.27 2.63 -7.46
CA ASP A 72 -4.32 4.03 -7.01
C ASP A 72 -5.49 4.16 -6.03
N VAL A 73 -5.18 4.27 -4.76
CA VAL A 73 -6.19 4.27 -3.71
C VAL A 73 -7.09 5.51 -3.81
N LYS A 74 -6.49 6.66 -4.04
CA LYS A 74 -7.23 7.93 -4.09
C LYS A 74 -8.27 7.94 -5.21
N ASN A 75 -7.89 7.46 -6.37
CA ASN A 75 -8.78 7.46 -7.53
C ASN A 75 -9.52 6.15 -7.71
N LYS A 76 -9.29 5.19 -6.83
CA LYS A 76 -9.94 3.87 -6.85
C LYS A 76 -9.80 3.20 -8.21
N ASN A 77 -8.57 3.19 -8.71
CA ASN A 77 -8.33 2.76 -10.07
C ASN A 77 -7.08 1.90 -10.17
N LYS A 78 -7.20 0.80 -10.93
CA LYS A 78 -6.04 -0.03 -11.24
C LYS A 78 -5.19 0.70 -12.28
N LEU A 79 -3.94 0.98 -11.95
CA LEU A 79 -3.06 1.69 -12.86
C LEU A 79 -2.33 0.76 -13.80
N TRP A 80 -1.97 -0.44 -13.31
CA TRP A 80 -0.94 -1.18 -14.01
C TRP A 80 -0.95 -2.65 -13.64
N THR A 81 -0.72 -3.48 -14.64
CA THR A 81 -0.50 -4.90 -14.45
C THR A 81 0.85 -5.23 -15.08
N TYR A 82 1.88 -5.34 -14.26
CA TYR A 82 3.26 -5.42 -14.70
C TYR A 82 3.52 -6.49 -15.75
N TRP A 83 3.07 -7.71 -15.50
CA TRP A 83 3.35 -8.83 -16.38
C TRP A 83 2.69 -8.68 -17.76
N LYS A 84 1.67 -7.87 -17.86
CA LYS A 84 0.88 -7.76 -19.07
C LYS A 84 1.65 -7.19 -20.26
N TRP A 85 2.40 -6.12 -20.03
CA TRP A 85 3.11 -5.50 -21.14
C TRP A 85 4.34 -6.31 -21.55
N ARG A 86 4.84 -7.21 -20.71
CA ARG A 86 5.99 -8.04 -21.06
C ARG A 86 5.71 -8.97 -22.21
N TYR A 87 4.47 -9.28 -22.44
CA TYR A 87 4.05 -10.25 -23.43
C TYR A 87 3.26 -9.64 -24.57
N SER A 88 3.18 -8.35 -24.61
CA SER A 88 2.48 -7.65 -25.67
C SER A 88 3.39 -7.26 -26.82
#